data_ea05ac5c469040b05a91c38c13cc7350
#
_entry.id   ea05ac5c469040b05a91c38c13cc7350
#
_cell.length_a   1.000
_cell.length_b   1.000
_cell.length_c   1.000
_cell.angle_alpha   90.00
_cell.angle_beta   90.00
_cell.angle_gamma   90.00
#
_symmetry.space_group_name_H-M   'P 1'
#
loop_
_entity.id
_entity.type
_entity.pdbx_description
1 polymer ?
#
loop_
_entity_poly.entity_id
_entity_poly.type
_entity_poly.pdbx_seq_one_letter_code
_entity_poly.pdbx_strand_id
1 'polypeptide(L)'
;MLFRSKITTLRPKDYSEARTIGERFRDGTPVIMDLVSMDNADAKRLVDFAAGLAFALRGSFDKVATKVFLLSPADVDVSPEERRRIAETGFYAYQ
;
A
#
# COMPACT_ATOMS: atom_id res chain seq x y z
N MET A 1 16.54 -8.18 -11.16
CA MET A 1 16.08 -8.38 -10.92
C MET A 1 15.46 -8.61 -10.34
N LEU A 2 15.10 -8.73 -10.15
CA LEU A 2 14.48 -8.86 -9.64
C LEU A 2 13.67 -9.28 -9.32
N PHE A 3 13.40 -9.59 -9.13
CA PHE A 3 12.60 -10.04 -8.90
C PHE A 3 11.66 -9.91 -8.36
N ARG A 4 11.15 -10.43 -8.10
CA ARG A 4 9.97 -10.32 -7.64
C ARG A 4 9.99 -9.92 -6.28
N SER A 5 9.72 -8.71 -5.96
CA SER A 5 9.61 -8.24 -4.63
C SER A 5 8.38 -8.80 -3.98
N LYS A 6 8.47 -9.12 -2.72
CA LYS A 6 7.30 -9.50 -1.99
C LYS A 6 6.47 -8.28 -1.71
N ILE A 7 5.18 -8.41 -1.82
CA ILE A 7 4.26 -7.35 -1.46
C ILE A 7 3.88 -7.53 -0.01
N THR A 8 4.03 -6.48 0.77
CA THR A 8 3.65 -6.51 2.19
C THR A 8 2.25 -5.96 2.33
N THR A 9 1.38 -6.70 3.00
CA THR A 9 0.03 -6.22 3.29
C THR A 9 -0.02 -5.75 4.73
N LEU A 10 -0.47 -4.51 4.93
CA LEU A 10 -0.61 -3.94 6.25
C LEU A 10 -2.05 -3.52 6.47
N ARG A 11 -2.55 -3.79 7.66
CA ARG A 11 -3.91 -3.42 8.03
C ARG A 11 -3.82 -2.58 9.29
N PRO A 12 -3.46 -1.31 9.13
CA PRO A 12 -3.25 -0.44 10.30
C PRO A 12 -4.55 -0.17 11.00
N LYS A 13 -4.48 0.02 12.31
CA LYS A 13 -5.65 0.32 13.10
C LYS A 13 -5.77 1.81 13.35
N ASP A 14 -4.66 2.52 13.32
CA ASP A 14 -4.68 3.96 13.48
C ASP A 14 -3.44 4.55 12.84
N TYR A 15 -3.32 5.85 12.91
CA TYR A 15 -2.26 6.56 12.22
C TYR A 15 -0.86 6.27 12.79
N SER A 16 -0.77 5.70 13.96
CA SER A 16 0.54 5.45 14.55
C SER A 16 1.37 4.45 13.71
N GLU A 17 0.71 3.73 12.82
CA GLU A 17 1.42 2.76 11.97
C GLU A 17 1.94 3.35 10.67
N ALA A 18 1.79 4.66 10.47
CA ALA A 18 2.27 5.31 9.26
C ALA A 18 3.78 5.10 9.07
N ARG A 19 4.53 5.12 10.15
CA ARG A 19 5.97 4.95 10.06
C ARG A 19 6.35 3.60 9.47
N THR A 20 5.66 2.55 9.87
CA THR A 20 5.93 1.22 9.34
C THR A 20 5.70 1.18 7.83
N ILE A 21 4.63 1.81 7.38
CA ILE A 21 4.35 1.89 5.95
C ILE A 21 5.47 2.62 5.23
N GLY A 22 5.90 3.73 5.79
CA GLY A 22 6.96 4.51 5.17
C GLY A 22 8.28 3.76 5.10
N GLU A 23 8.60 3.03 6.15
CA GLU A 23 9.84 2.27 6.18
C GLU A 23 9.85 1.16 5.14
N ARG A 24 8.73 0.43 5.03
CA ARG A 24 8.66 -0.63 4.04
C ARG A 24 8.76 -0.07 2.63
N PHE A 25 8.07 1.01 2.38
CA PHE A 25 8.09 1.62 1.05
C PHE A 25 9.49 2.15 0.74
N ARG A 26 10.13 2.80 1.70
CA ARG A 26 11.47 3.33 1.51
C ARG A 26 12.47 2.22 1.21
N ASP A 27 12.26 1.05 1.80
CA ASP A 27 13.15 -0.08 1.61
C ASP A 27 12.90 -0.82 0.30
N GLY A 28 11.98 -0.34 -0.51
CA GLY A 28 11.76 -0.92 -1.82
C GLY A 28 10.69 -1.99 -1.89
N THR A 29 9.86 -2.08 -0.85
CA THR A 29 8.81 -3.09 -0.79
C THR A 29 7.46 -2.49 -1.17
N PRO A 30 6.74 -3.05 -2.13
CA PRO A 30 5.37 -2.60 -2.39
C PRO A 30 4.49 -2.90 -1.18
N VAL A 31 3.60 -1.98 -0.86
CA VAL A 31 2.76 -2.10 0.32
C VAL A 31 1.30 -2.00 -0.05
N ILE A 32 0.51 -2.97 0.39
CA ILE A 32 -0.93 -2.87 0.30
C ILE A 32 -1.41 -2.33 1.63
N MET A 33 -2.12 -1.21 1.60
CA MET A 33 -2.70 -0.63 2.79
C MET A 33 -4.18 -0.95 2.79
N ASP A 34 -4.62 -1.78 3.72
CA ASP A 34 -6.03 -2.09 3.88
C ASP A 34 -6.56 -1.24 5.03
N LEU A 35 -7.33 -0.23 4.70
CA LEU A 35 -7.80 0.74 5.69
C LEU A 35 -9.24 0.48 6.12
N VAL A 36 -9.76 -0.70 5.81
CA VAL A 36 -11.16 -1.00 6.10
C VAL A 36 -11.46 -0.90 7.59
N SER A 37 -10.49 -1.25 8.45
CA SER A 37 -10.71 -1.23 9.89
C SER A 37 -10.50 0.13 10.53
N MET A 38 -10.03 1.13 9.77
CA MET A 38 -9.74 2.44 10.32
C MET A 38 -10.94 3.34 10.25
N ASP A 39 -11.07 4.26 11.19
CA ASP A 39 -12.09 5.28 11.04
C ASP A 39 -11.72 6.21 9.89
N ASN A 40 -12.70 6.96 9.41
CA ASN A 40 -12.49 7.75 8.20
C ASN A 40 -11.47 8.87 8.37
N ALA A 41 -11.40 9.45 9.54
CA ALA A 41 -10.46 10.56 9.79
C ALA A 41 -9.02 10.05 9.73
N ASP A 42 -8.74 8.93 10.39
CA ASP A 42 -7.40 8.37 10.37
C ASP A 42 -7.05 7.79 9.00
N ALA A 43 -8.04 7.19 8.33
CA ALA A 43 -7.80 6.67 7.00
C ALA A 43 -7.41 7.80 6.04
N LYS A 44 -8.08 8.96 6.13
CA LYS A 44 -7.76 10.08 5.28
C LYS A 44 -6.35 10.59 5.56
N ARG A 45 -5.97 10.67 6.82
CA ARG A 45 -4.61 11.09 7.16
C ARG A 45 -3.58 10.16 6.57
N LEU A 46 -3.84 8.88 6.64
CA LEU A 46 -2.89 7.91 6.15
C LEU A 46 -2.81 7.92 4.62
N VAL A 47 -3.93 8.13 3.96
CA VAL A 47 -3.94 8.28 2.50
C VAL A 47 -3.12 9.50 2.10
N ASP A 48 -3.29 10.62 2.79
CA ASP A 48 -2.55 11.84 2.48
C ASP A 48 -1.05 11.63 2.68
N PHE A 49 -0.68 10.95 3.75
CA PHE A 49 0.72 10.65 4.01
C PHE A 49 1.30 9.75 2.91
N ALA A 50 0.58 8.70 2.57
CA ALA A 50 1.07 7.73 1.59
C ALA A 50 1.18 8.34 0.20
N ALA A 51 0.23 9.17 -0.18
CA ALA A 51 0.28 9.84 -1.47
C ALA A 51 1.48 10.78 -1.56
N GLY A 52 1.75 11.53 -0.48
CA GLY A 52 2.91 12.40 -0.43
C GLY A 52 4.21 11.61 -0.46
N LEU A 53 4.24 10.49 0.23
CA LEU A 53 5.42 9.64 0.26
C LEU A 53 5.71 9.08 -1.14
N ALA A 54 4.69 8.62 -1.83
CA ALA A 54 4.85 8.11 -3.18
C ALA A 54 5.36 9.20 -4.11
N PHE A 55 4.80 10.40 -4.00
CA PHE A 55 5.24 11.50 -4.83
C PHE A 55 6.71 11.83 -4.56
N ALA A 56 7.08 11.92 -3.31
CA ALA A 56 8.45 12.32 -2.93
C ALA A 56 9.48 11.30 -3.38
N LEU A 57 9.14 10.03 -3.35
CA LEU A 57 10.07 8.97 -3.68
C LEU A 57 9.85 8.40 -5.08
N ARG A 58 9.05 9.09 -5.89
CA ARG A 58 8.82 8.75 -7.28
C ARG A 58 8.17 7.39 -7.49
N GLY A 59 7.44 6.94 -6.52
CA GLY A 59 6.66 5.71 -6.65
C GLY A 59 5.25 6.01 -7.13
N SER A 60 4.36 5.06 -6.96
CA SER A 60 2.97 5.23 -7.34
C SER A 60 2.04 4.87 -6.20
N PHE A 61 0.87 5.44 -6.23
CA PHE A 61 -0.13 5.24 -5.20
C PHE A 61 -1.47 5.07 -5.90
N ASP A 62 -2.05 3.89 -5.78
CA ASP A 62 -3.27 3.55 -6.50
C ASP A 62 -4.32 2.96 -5.60
N LYS A 63 -5.56 3.36 -5.79
CA LYS A 63 -6.66 2.74 -5.10
C LYS A 63 -7.04 1.49 -5.87
N VAL A 64 -6.89 0.34 -5.28
CA VAL A 64 -7.17 -0.92 -5.95
C VAL A 64 -8.52 -1.52 -5.54
N ALA A 65 -9.08 -1.08 -4.44
CA ALA A 65 -10.41 -1.48 -4.00
C ALA A 65 -10.89 -0.46 -2.99
N THR A 66 -12.12 -0.57 -2.52
CA THR A 66 -12.65 0.36 -1.53
C THR A 66 -11.79 0.30 -0.27
N LYS A 67 -11.23 1.43 0.10
CA LYS A 67 -10.35 1.57 1.28
C LYS A 67 -9.12 0.68 1.22
N VAL A 68 -8.72 0.24 0.03
CA VAL A 68 -7.51 -0.56 -0.14
C VAL A 68 -6.65 0.09 -1.20
N PHE A 69 -5.40 0.37 -0.83
CA PHE A 69 -4.50 1.12 -1.69
C PHE A 69 -3.17 0.38 -1.86
N LEU A 70 -2.55 0.59 -3.01
CA LEU A 70 -1.27 -0.02 -3.29
C LEU A 70 -0.22 1.06 -3.46
N LEU A 71 0.85 0.98 -2.67
CA LEU A 71 2.02 1.82 -2.82
C LEU A 71 3.09 1.00 -3.51
N SER A 72 3.58 1.47 -4.64
CA SER A 72 4.64 0.77 -5.38
C SER A 72 5.87 1.66 -5.46
N PRO A 73 7.03 1.17 -5.03
CA PRO A 73 8.28 1.92 -5.16
C PRO A 73 8.64 2.16 -6.63
N ALA A 74 9.51 3.14 -6.88
CA ALA A 74 9.83 3.54 -8.24
C ALA A 74 10.33 2.42 -9.12
N ASP A 75 11.10 1.52 -8.54
CA ASP A 75 11.74 0.46 -9.33
C ASP A 75 10.99 -0.86 -9.30
N VAL A 76 9.78 -0.86 -8.80
CA VAL A 76 9.03 -2.10 -8.66
C VAL A 76 7.68 -1.95 -9.35
N ASP A 77 7.40 -2.87 -10.26
CA ASP A 77 6.13 -2.88 -10.94
C ASP A 77 5.27 -3.99 -10.39
N VAL A 78 4.05 -3.66 -10.02
CA VAL A 78 3.07 -4.67 -9.64
C VAL A 78 2.23 -4.92 -10.88
N SER A 79 2.17 -6.15 -11.35
CA SER A 79 1.54 -6.46 -12.62
C SER A 79 0.04 -6.17 -12.59
N PRO A 80 -0.56 -5.93 -13.75
CA PRO A 80 -2.01 -5.74 -13.80
C PRO A 80 -2.78 -6.94 -13.25
N GLU A 81 -2.24 -8.13 -13.39
CA GLU A 81 -2.89 -9.31 -12.84
C GLU A 81 -2.87 -9.31 -11.33
N GLU A 82 -1.75 -8.92 -10.74
CA GLU A 82 -1.67 -8.85 -9.30
C GLU A 82 -2.57 -7.75 -8.77
N ARG A 83 -2.62 -6.61 -9.46
CA ARG A 83 -3.51 -5.53 -9.03
C ARG A 83 -4.96 -5.99 -9.07
N ARG A 84 -5.33 -6.71 -10.11
CA ARG A 84 -6.69 -7.22 -10.22
C ARG A 84 -7.00 -8.22 -9.12
N ARG A 85 -6.04 -9.08 -8.82
CA ARG A 85 -6.23 -10.05 -7.76
C ARG A 85 -6.43 -9.38 -6.40
N ILE A 86 -5.65 -8.33 -6.13
CA ILE A 86 -5.81 -7.59 -4.89
C ILE A 86 -7.22 -6.99 -4.83
N ALA A 87 -7.68 -6.41 -5.93
CA ALA A 87 -8.99 -5.78 -5.96
C ALA A 87 -10.11 -6.79 -5.76
N GLU A 88 -9.98 -7.95 -6.39
CA GLU A 88 -11.05 -8.95 -6.33
C GLU A 88 -11.09 -9.68 -5.01
N THR A 89 -9.92 -9.97 -4.51
CA THR A 89 -9.90 -10.82 -3.40
C THR A 89 -9.60 -10.06 -2.18
N GLY A 90 -9.00 -8.95 -2.32
CA GLY A 90 -8.82 -8.03 -1.27
C GLY A 90 -8.12 -8.54 -0.06
N PHE A 91 -8.45 -9.57 0.38
CA PHE A 91 -7.95 -9.94 1.60
C PHE A 91 -7.34 -11.15 1.71
N TYR A 92 -7.38 -11.83 0.78
CA TYR A 92 -6.83 -13.04 0.89
C TYR A 92 -5.44 -12.81 1.05
N ALA A 93 -4.96 -11.74 0.75
CA ALA A 93 -3.59 -11.44 0.97
C ALA A 93 -3.20 -11.61 2.41
N TYR A 94 -4.16 -11.67 3.30
CA TYR A 94 -3.78 -11.82 4.63
C TYR A 94 -3.76 -13.17 5.12
N GLN A 95 -3.95 -14.10 4.34
CA GLN A 95 -4.01 -15.41 4.88
C GLN A 95 -2.66 -15.98 5.06
#